data_e5a81f7a4d467c4cf35e7e28459d1489
#
_entry.id   e5a81f7a4d467c4cf35e7e28459d1489
#
_cell.length_a   1.000
_cell.length_b   1.000
_cell.length_c   1.000
_cell.angle_alpha   90.00
_cell.angle_beta   90.00
_cell.angle_gamma   90.00
#
_symmetry.space_group_name_H-M   'P 1'
#
loop_
_entity.id
_entity.type
_entity.pdbx_description
1 polymer ?
#
loop_
_entity_poly.entity_id
_entity_poly.type
_entity_poly.pdbx_seq_one_letter_code
_entity_poly.pdbx_strand_id
1 'polypeptide(L)'
;MRRRPVVGISACLLGERVRYDAREKRATVIIEGLSGRVEWLPVCPEVGAGLGVPRPAVRLVGEPGRARAVGVEVRTLDVTERLLVFAADWLEQVSRLDGFILKSRSPSCGLHSTPHYPSGQFGAGLFADQLRRALPALPLREESELVTPEQQESFLAEVIRHSKLP
;
A
#
# COMPACT_ATOMS: atom_id res chain seq x y z
N MET A 1 7.37 29.34 3.62
CA MET A 1 7.40 28.16 2.71
C MET A 1 6.23 27.25 3.03
N ARG A 2 5.45 26.89 2.03
CA ARG A 2 4.41 25.87 2.24
C ARG A 2 5.07 24.50 2.37
N ARG A 3 4.72 23.78 3.44
CA ARG A 3 5.21 22.42 3.68
C ARG A 3 4.67 21.47 2.60
N ARG A 4 5.54 20.61 2.07
CA ARG A 4 5.11 19.59 1.10
C ARG A 4 4.16 18.59 1.75
N PRO A 5 3.13 18.10 1.03
CA PRO A 5 2.28 17.06 1.55
C PRO A 5 3.05 15.74 1.71
N VAL A 6 2.67 14.96 2.71
CA VAL A 6 3.25 13.64 2.98
C VAL A 6 2.43 12.57 2.27
N VAL A 7 3.08 11.83 1.38
CA VAL A 7 2.46 10.74 0.64
C VAL A 7 3.10 9.41 1.06
N GLY A 8 2.30 8.56 1.66
CA GLY A 8 2.69 7.18 1.90
C GLY A 8 2.87 6.44 0.57
N ILE A 9 3.78 5.49 0.54
CA ILE A 9 4.02 4.70 -0.66
C ILE A 9 4.50 3.30 -0.28
N SER A 10 3.99 2.29 -0.99
CA SER A 10 4.53 0.94 -0.85
C SER A 10 6.03 0.97 -1.16
N ALA A 11 6.86 0.55 -0.21
CA ALA A 11 8.31 0.78 -0.24
C ALA A 11 8.99 0.19 -1.49
N CYS A 12 8.48 -0.92 -2.03
CA CYS A 12 9.01 -1.52 -3.25
C CYS A 12 8.89 -0.59 -4.47
N LEU A 13 7.92 0.34 -4.47
CA LEU A 13 7.73 1.32 -5.55
C LEU A 13 8.81 2.41 -5.56
N LEU A 14 9.49 2.62 -4.43
CA LEU A 14 10.66 3.51 -4.35
C LEU A 14 11.98 2.82 -4.71
N GLY A 15 11.93 1.53 -5.02
CA GLY A 15 13.11 0.74 -5.35
C GLY A 15 13.70 -0.03 -4.17
N GLU A 16 13.05 -0.04 -3.01
CA GLU A 16 13.47 -0.87 -1.89
C GLU A 16 13.22 -2.34 -2.18
N ARG A 17 14.20 -3.19 -1.89
CA ARG A 17 14.14 -4.63 -2.14
C ARG A 17 13.45 -5.36 -1.00
N VAL A 18 12.17 -5.06 -0.81
CA VAL A 18 11.36 -5.53 0.33
C VAL A 18 10.27 -6.52 -0.07
N ARG A 19 10.18 -6.89 -1.35
CA ARG A 19 9.22 -7.89 -1.81
C ARG A 19 9.61 -9.28 -1.29
N TYR A 20 8.65 -10.22 -1.30
CA TYR A 20 8.86 -11.57 -0.80
C TYR A 20 10.06 -12.29 -1.45
N ASP A 21 10.39 -11.96 -2.70
CA ASP A 21 11.50 -12.50 -3.48
C ASP A 21 12.79 -11.65 -3.41
N ALA A 22 12.84 -10.69 -2.48
CA ALA A 22 13.93 -9.72 -2.31
C ALA A 22 14.14 -8.81 -3.52
N ARG A 23 13.11 -8.60 -4.33
CA ARG A 23 13.11 -7.67 -5.47
C ARG A 23 12.43 -6.36 -5.12
N GLU A 24 12.54 -5.42 -6.03
CA GLU A 24 11.85 -4.14 -6.00
C GLU A 24 10.92 -3.99 -7.21
N LYS A 25 10.08 -2.97 -7.20
CA LYS A 25 9.21 -2.60 -8.31
C LYS A 25 9.17 -1.08 -8.48
N ARG A 26 10.35 -0.48 -8.64
CA ARG A 26 10.49 0.97 -8.75
C ARG A 26 9.55 1.58 -9.80
N ALA A 27 8.71 2.48 -9.33
CA ALA A 27 7.75 3.22 -10.16
C ALA A 27 8.37 4.54 -10.64
N THR A 28 9.38 4.46 -11.52
CA THR A 28 10.19 5.59 -11.96
C THR A 28 9.36 6.76 -12.48
N VAL A 29 8.35 6.50 -13.31
CA VAL A 29 7.48 7.54 -13.88
C VAL A 29 6.76 8.35 -12.80
N ILE A 30 6.28 7.67 -11.75
CA ILE A 30 5.58 8.32 -10.63
C ILE A 30 6.57 9.11 -9.77
N ILE A 31 7.71 8.50 -9.44
CA ILE A 31 8.73 9.14 -8.60
C ILE A 31 9.23 10.42 -9.27
N GLU A 32 9.55 10.36 -10.55
CA GLU A 32 10.00 11.53 -11.31
C GLU A 32 8.91 12.58 -11.47
N GLY A 33 7.68 12.14 -11.77
CA GLY A 33 6.54 13.04 -11.97
C GLY A 33 6.14 13.83 -10.72
N LEU A 34 6.34 13.26 -9.54
CA LEU A 34 6.01 13.89 -8.25
C LEU A 34 7.23 14.36 -7.46
N SER A 35 8.43 14.22 -8.04
CA SER A 35 9.69 14.62 -7.41
C SER A 35 9.68 16.08 -6.96
N GLY A 36 10.13 16.32 -5.72
CA GLY A 36 10.19 17.65 -5.13
C GLY A 36 8.85 18.27 -4.75
N ARG A 37 7.73 17.62 -5.08
CA ARG A 37 6.37 18.11 -4.84
C ARG A 37 5.71 17.47 -3.62
N VAL A 38 6.18 16.28 -3.24
CA VAL A 38 5.70 15.54 -2.07
C VAL A 38 6.86 15.10 -1.20
N GLU A 39 6.57 14.76 0.04
CA GLU A 39 7.47 14.07 0.96
C GLU A 39 7.05 12.60 1.02
N TRP A 40 7.96 11.68 0.70
CA TRP A 40 7.67 10.25 0.65
C TRP A 40 7.74 9.62 2.03
N LEU A 41 6.73 8.81 2.36
CA LEU A 41 6.72 7.95 3.55
C LEU A 41 6.63 6.49 3.10
N PRO A 42 7.77 5.79 2.95
CA PRO A 42 7.76 4.41 2.48
C PRO A 42 7.27 3.45 3.57
N VAL A 43 6.46 2.48 3.17
CA VAL A 43 5.92 1.45 4.06
C VAL A 43 5.92 0.10 3.35
N CYS A 44 6.44 -0.93 4.00
CA CYS A 44 6.22 -2.31 3.60
C CYS A 44 5.52 -3.05 4.74
N PRO A 45 4.21 -3.30 4.64
CA PRO A 45 3.46 -3.95 5.73
C PRO A 45 3.99 -5.34 6.08
N GLU A 46 4.46 -6.10 5.10
CA GLU A 46 4.95 -7.46 5.34
C GLU A 46 6.30 -7.45 6.08
N VAL A 47 7.21 -6.56 5.71
CA VAL A 47 8.47 -6.37 6.47
C VAL A 47 8.15 -5.80 7.85
N GLY A 48 7.27 -4.80 7.93
CA GLY A 48 6.86 -4.21 9.21
C GLY A 48 6.18 -5.21 10.15
N ALA A 49 5.46 -6.18 9.59
CA ALA A 49 4.87 -7.29 10.36
C ALA A 49 5.91 -8.36 10.78
N GLY A 50 7.18 -8.17 10.45
CA GLY A 50 8.25 -9.07 10.84
C GLY A 50 8.37 -10.34 9.99
N LEU A 51 7.85 -10.33 8.76
CA LEU A 51 7.88 -11.53 7.90
C LEU A 51 9.25 -11.80 7.25
N GLY A 52 10.13 -10.80 7.26
CA GLY A 52 11.48 -10.93 6.69
C GLY A 52 11.56 -10.80 5.17
N VAL A 53 12.80 -10.82 4.65
CA VAL A 53 13.11 -10.77 3.21
C VAL A 53 14.32 -11.70 2.97
N PRO A 54 14.26 -12.66 2.06
CA PRO A 54 13.07 -13.15 1.38
C PRO A 54 12.10 -13.86 2.34
N ARG A 55 10.89 -14.12 1.87
CA ARG A 55 9.85 -14.79 2.65
C ARG A 55 8.95 -15.62 1.74
N PRO A 56 8.22 -16.61 2.28
CA PRO A 56 7.22 -17.33 1.50
C PRO A 56 6.15 -16.40 0.96
N ALA A 57 5.76 -16.60 -0.30
CA ALA A 57 4.66 -15.87 -0.91
C ALA A 57 3.34 -16.19 -0.21
N VAL A 58 2.50 -15.19 -0.03
CA VAL A 58 1.15 -15.33 0.52
C VAL A 58 0.10 -14.88 -0.50
N ARG A 59 -1.12 -15.38 -0.34
CA ARG A 59 -2.28 -14.95 -1.10
C ARG A 59 -3.48 -14.78 -0.18
N LEU A 60 -4.48 -14.05 -0.64
CA LEU A 60 -5.71 -13.87 0.12
C LEU A 60 -6.70 -14.99 -0.18
N VAL A 61 -7.20 -15.63 0.87
CA VAL A 61 -8.20 -16.67 0.80
C VAL A 61 -9.44 -16.22 1.58
N GLY A 62 -10.59 -16.27 0.93
CA GLY A 62 -11.85 -15.76 1.44
C GLY A 62 -12.32 -14.54 0.68
N GLU A 63 -13.47 -14.02 1.06
CA GLU A 63 -14.06 -12.83 0.42
C GLU A 63 -13.35 -11.54 0.83
N PRO A 64 -13.35 -10.51 -0.05
CA PRO A 64 -12.87 -9.19 0.33
C PRO A 64 -13.49 -8.68 1.64
N GLY A 65 -12.63 -8.17 2.52
CA GLY A 65 -13.03 -7.70 3.85
C GLY A 65 -13.01 -8.78 4.94
N ARG A 66 -12.91 -10.06 4.58
CA ARG A 66 -12.85 -11.20 5.50
C ARG A 66 -11.76 -12.21 5.16
N ALA A 67 -10.92 -11.87 4.19
CA ALA A 67 -9.89 -12.78 3.71
C ALA A 67 -8.76 -12.98 4.72
N ARG A 68 -8.11 -14.11 4.61
CA ARG A 68 -6.89 -14.44 5.35
C ARG A 68 -5.70 -14.49 4.41
N ALA A 69 -4.57 -13.99 4.86
CA ALA A 69 -3.30 -14.03 4.13
C ALA A 69 -2.57 -15.32 4.48
N VAL A 70 -2.60 -16.28 3.57
CA VAL A 70 -2.04 -17.63 3.78
C VAL A 70 -0.94 -17.93 2.77
N GLY A 71 -0.01 -18.80 3.17
CA GLY A 71 1.10 -19.19 2.31
C GLY A 71 0.62 -19.91 1.04
N VAL A 72 1.23 -19.57 -0.09
CA VAL A 72 0.93 -20.22 -1.38
C VAL A 72 1.44 -21.66 -1.39
N GLU A 73 2.71 -21.85 -1.02
CA GLU A 73 3.37 -23.16 -0.93
C GLU A 73 3.30 -23.72 0.48
N VAL A 74 3.57 -22.87 1.49
CA VAL A 74 3.50 -23.24 2.90
C VAL A 74 2.08 -22.98 3.40
N ARG A 75 1.17 -23.92 3.16
CA ARG A 75 -0.28 -23.76 3.41
C ARG A 75 -0.65 -23.59 4.88
N THR A 76 0.20 -24.04 5.80
CA THR A 76 0.01 -23.85 7.24
C THR A 76 0.39 -22.45 7.71
N LEU A 77 1.08 -21.66 6.88
CA LEU A 77 1.44 -20.29 7.18
C LEU A 77 0.20 -19.39 7.06
N ASP A 78 -0.14 -18.69 8.12
CA ASP A 78 -1.18 -17.68 8.13
C ASP A 78 -0.61 -16.44 8.83
N VAL A 79 -0.49 -15.34 8.09
CA VAL A 79 0.13 -14.11 8.56
C VAL A 79 -0.91 -12.99 8.79
N THR A 80 -2.19 -13.32 8.73
CA THR A 80 -3.29 -12.36 8.82
C THR A 80 -3.18 -11.48 10.05
N GLU A 81 -3.09 -12.08 11.23
CA GLU A 81 -3.06 -11.32 12.49
C GLU A 81 -1.82 -10.41 12.58
N ARG A 82 -0.68 -10.88 12.11
CA ARG A 82 0.56 -10.09 12.09
C ARG A 82 0.43 -8.85 11.21
N LEU A 83 -0.20 -8.99 10.05
CA LEU A 83 -0.46 -7.87 9.14
C LEU A 83 -1.48 -6.89 9.71
N LEU A 84 -2.54 -7.39 10.34
CA LEU A 84 -3.56 -6.55 10.95
C LEU A 84 -3.03 -5.78 12.17
N VAL A 85 -2.23 -6.44 13.01
CA VAL A 85 -1.56 -5.76 14.14
C VAL A 85 -0.62 -4.68 13.65
N PHE A 86 0.19 -4.97 12.63
CA PHE A 86 1.06 -3.95 12.04
C PHE A 86 0.25 -2.76 11.52
N ALA A 87 -0.84 -3.00 10.79
CA ALA A 87 -1.67 -1.94 10.24
C ALA A 87 -2.25 -1.04 11.35
N ALA A 88 -2.77 -1.65 12.42
CA ALA A 88 -3.31 -0.91 13.57
C ALA A 88 -2.25 -0.05 14.24
N ASP A 89 -1.09 -0.62 14.53
CA ASP A 89 0.02 0.09 15.19
C ASP A 89 0.55 1.22 14.30
N TRP A 90 0.69 0.97 13.00
CA TRP A 90 1.16 1.97 12.06
C TRP A 90 0.19 3.16 11.95
N LEU A 91 -1.12 2.87 11.86
CA LEU A 91 -2.17 3.90 11.81
C LEU A 91 -2.21 4.75 13.08
N GLU A 92 -1.92 4.16 14.22
CA GLU A 92 -1.87 4.87 15.52
C GLU A 92 -0.63 5.78 15.61
N GLN A 93 0.47 5.38 15.00
CA GLN A 93 1.76 6.09 15.08
C GLN A 93 1.96 7.14 13.99
N VAL A 94 1.31 6.99 12.85
CA VAL A 94 1.48 7.94 11.74
C VAL A 94 0.90 9.30 12.12
N SER A 95 1.78 10.31 12.21
CA SER A 95 1.39 11.65 12.65
C SER A 95 0.85 12.52 11.51
N ARG A 96 1.20 12.21 10.28
CA ARG A 96 0.82 12.98 9.11
C ARG A 96 0.80 12.12 7.86
N LEU A 97 -0.32 12.17 7.16
CA LEU A 97 -0.52 11.44 5.91
C LEU A 97 -1.54 12.19 5.06
N ASP A 98 -1.16 12.58 3.87
CA ASP A 98 -2.00 13.39 2.97
C ASP A 98 -2.45 12.63 1.72
N GLY A 99 -1.90 11.44 1.50
CA GLY A 99 -2.27 10.52 0.43
C GLY A 99 -1.46 9.24 0.51
N PHE A 100 -1.81 8.23 -0.28
CA PHE A 100 -1.05 6.99 -0.33
C PHE A 100 -1.07 6.35 -1.72
N ILE A 101 0.08 5.89 -2.17
CA ILE A 101 0.26 5.13 -3.42
C ILE A 101 0.59 3.68 -3.07
N LEU A 102 -0.28 2.78 -3.47
CA LEU A 102 -0.27 1.38 -3.08
C LEU A 102 0.15 0.48 -4.24
N LYS A 103 0.96 -0.54 -3.95
CA LYS A 103 1.39 -1.52 -4.95
C LYS A 103 0.20 -2.39 -5.36
N SER A 104 -0.15 -2.35 -6.65
CA SER A 104 -1.21 -3.17 -7.22
C SER A 104 -0.95 -4.67 -7.01
N ARG A 105 -2.03 -5.43 -6.88
CA ARG A 105 -2.07 -6.90 -6.77
C ARG A 105 -1.40 -7.48 -5.52
N SER A 106 -0.84 -6.65 -4.67
CA SER A 106 -0.21 -7.09 -3.41
C SER A 106 -1.28 -7.59 -2.42
N PRO A 107 -1.07 -8.72 -1.73
CA PRO A 107 -1.99 -9.19 -0.69
C PRO A 107 -2.08 -8.25 0.51
N SER A 108 -1.12 -7.35 0.66
CA SER A 108 -1.12 -6.33 1.71
C SER A 108 -1.56 -4.96 1.19
N CYS A 109 -1.00 -4.51 0.06
CA CYS A 109 -1.11 -3.14 -0.42
C CYS A 109 -2.10 -2.91 -1.57
N GLY A 110 -2.54 -3.95 -2.29
CA GLY A 110 -3.46 -3.75 -3.40
C GLY A 110 -4.74 -3.04 -2.93
N LEU A 111 -5.18 -2.04 -3.69
CA LEU A 111 -6.37 -1.26 -3.31
C LEU A 111 -7.66 -1.92 -3.82
N HIS A 112 -7.66 -2.37 -5.07
CA HIS A 112 -8.82 -3.02 -5.69
C HIS A 112 -8.42 -4.10 -6.71
N SER A 113 -7.14 -4.41 -6.83
CA SER A 113 -6.61 -5.34 -7.84
C SER A 113 -6.08 -6.66 -7.27
N THR A 114 -6.17 -6.88 -5.96
CA THR A 114 -5.68 -8.09 -5.35
C THR A 114 -6.68 -9.24 -5.54
N PRO A 115 -6.26 -10.36 -6.16
CA PRO A 115 -7.15 -11.50 -6.28
C PRO A 115 -7.40 -12.17 -4.93
N HIS A 116 -8.65 -12.56 -4.71
CA HIS A 116 -9.10 -13.34 -3.56
C HIS A 116 -9.50 -14.74 -4.02
N TYR A 117 -8.98 -15.74 -3.37
CA TYR A 117 -9.19 -17.14 -3.74
C TYR A 117 -10.23 -17.82 -2.83
N PRO A 118 -10.96 -18.84 -3.27
CA PRO A 118 -10.89 -19.47 -4.59
C PRO A 118 -11.70 -18.77 -5.69
N SER A 119 -12.52 -17.77 -5.37
CA SER A 119 -13.43 -17.15 -6.36
C SER A 119 -12.70 -16.40 -7.48
N GLY A 120 -11.49 -15.87 -7.22
CA GLY A 120 -10.78 -14.99 -8.12
C GLY A 120 -11.33 -13.55 -8.15
N GLN A 121 -12.27 -13.23 -7.28
CA GLN A 121 -12.79 -11.87 -7.12
C GLN A 121 -11.66 -10.92 -6.72
N PHE A 122 -11.65 -9.71 -7.28
CA PHE A 122 -10.67 -8.68 -6.93
C PHE A 122 -11.14 -7.81 -5.77
N GLY A 123 -10.19 -7.39 -4.94
CA GLY A 123 -10.47 -6.54 -3.80
C GLY A 123 -9.21 -5.97 -3.18
N ALA A 124 -9.34 -5.44 -1.96
CA ALA A 124 -8.22 -4.82 -1.25
C ALA A 124 -7.35 -5.84 -0.52
N GLY A 125 -6.05 -5.56 -0.48
CA GLY A 125 -5.12 -6.19 0.43
C GLY A 125 -5.39 -5.80 1.88
N LEU A 126 -4.84 -6.55 2.84
CA LEU A 126 -5.19 -6.37 4.25
C LEU A 126 -4.82 -5.00 4.81
N PHE A 127 -3.63 -4.49 4.49
CA PHE A 127 -3.21 -3.16 4.92
C PHE A 127 -4.03 -2.06 4.24
N ALA A 128 -4.22 -2.16 2.95
CA ALA A 128 -5.01 -1.18 2.18
C ALA A 128 -6.46 -1.08 2.67
N ASP A 129 -7.07 -2.20 3.03
CA ASP A 129 -8.42 -2.23 3.57
C ASP A 129 -8.51 -1.51 4.92
N GLN A 130 -7.55 -1.77 5.82
CA GLN A 130 -7.47 -1.08 7.11
C GLN A 130 -7.25 0.43 6.94
N LEU A 131 -6.35 0.81 6.04
CA LEU A 131 -6.06 2.20 5.73
C LEU A 131 -7.32 2.93 5.24
N ARG A 132 -8.04 2.34 4.31
CA ARG A 132 -9.28 2.90 3.74
C ARG A 132 -10.38 3.05 4.79
N ARG A 133 -10.52 2.08 5.68
CA ARG A 133 -11.54 2.11 6.76
C ARG A 133 -11.23 3.17 7.80
N ALA A 134 -9.96 3.28 8.18
CA ALA A 134 -9.54 4.23 9.21
C ALA A 134 -9.52 5.68 8.70
N LEU A 135 -9.17 5.88 7.43
CA LEU A 135 -8.98 7.20 6.83
C LEU A 135 -9.80 7.29 5.51
N PRO A 136 -11.13 7.31 5.58
CA PRO A 136 -11.98 7.22 4.38
C PRO A 136 -11.86 8.43 3.43
N ALA A 137 -11.39 9.58 3.92
CA ALA A 137 -11.18 10.78 3.10
C ALA A 137 -9.77 10.86 2.48
N LEU A 138 -8.86 9.95 2.84
CA LEU A 138 -7.50 9.97 2.34
C LEU A 138 -7.44 9.62 0.85
N PRO A 139 -6.81 10.45 0.00
CA PRO A 139 -6.59 10.10 -1.41
C PRO A 139 -5.72 8.85 -1.55
N LEU A 140 -6.25 7.84 -2.20
CA LEU A 140 -5.58 6.54 -2.43
C LEU A 140 -5.54 6.22 -3.91
N ARG A 141 -4.40 5.73 -4.40
CA ARG A 141 -4.25 5.19 -5.77
C ARG A 141 -3.35 3.98 -5.75
N GLU A 142 -3.57 3.07 -6.69
CA GLU A 142 -2.54 2.12 -7.08
C GLU A 142 -1.58 2.77 -8.08
N GLU A 143 -0.35 2.30 -8.15
CA GLU A 143 0.65 2.83 -9.09
C GLU A 143 0.19 2.72 -10.54
N SER A 144 -0.61 1.72 -10.86
CA SER A 144 -1.18 1.52 -12.20
C SER A 144 -2.14 2.63 -12.64
N GLU A 145 -2.64 3.42 -11.70
CA GLU A 145 -3.56 4.53 -11.92
C GLU A 145 -2.84 5.88 -12.04
N LEU A 146 -1.51 5.89 -12.01
CA LEU A 146 -0.68 7.10 -11.99
C LEU A 146 0.38 7.10 -13.10
N VAL A 147 0.06 6.51 -14.24
CA VAL A 147 1.02 6.34 -15.35
C VAL A 147 1.10 7.54 -16.27
N THR A 148 0.08 8.40 -16.30
CA THR A 148 0.08 9.62 -17.13
C THR A 148 0.27 10.88 -16.28
N PRO A 149 0.82 11.97 -16.88
CA PRO A 149 0.92 13.25 -16.19
C PRO A 149 -0.44 13.76 -15.66
N GLU A 150 -1.50 13.58 -16.41
CA GLU A 150 -2.86 14.02 -16.02
C GLU A 150 -3.34 13.26 -14.78
N GLN A 151 -3.12 11.97 -14.71
CA GLN A 151 -3.46 11.15 -13.53
C GLN A 151 -2.67 11.60 -12.30
N GLN A 152 -1.38 11.87 -12.46
CA GLN A 152 -0.51 12.35 -11.38
C GLN A 152 -0.93 13.73 -10.88
N GLU A 153 -1.25 14.66 -11.78
CA GLU A 153 -1.73 16.01 -11.41
C GLU A 153 -3.06 15.95 -10.68
N SER A 154 -3.99 15.12 -11.13
CA SER A 154 -5.29 14.93 -10.48
C SER A 154 -5.11 14.40 -9.04
N PHE A 155 -4.29 13.39 -8.86
CA PHE A 155 -3.97 12.85 -7.55
C PHE A 155 -3.30 13.89 -6.65
N LEU A 156 -2.30 14.59 -7.17
CA LEU A 156 -1.61 15.63 -6.41
C LEU A 156 -2.55 16.75 -5.96
N ALA A 157 -3.49 17.15 -6.80
CA ALA A 157 -4.50 18.15 -6.42
C ALA A 157 -5.36 17.68 -5.25
N GLU A 158 -5.77 16.42 -5.23
CA GLU A 158 -6.51 15.82 -4.11
C GLU A 158 -5.66 15.79 -2.84
N VAL A 159 -4.40 15.37 -2.95
CA VAL A 159 -3.45 15.31 -1.84
C VAL A 159 -3.22 16.70 -1.23
N ILE A 160 -3.06 17.72 -2.07
CA ILE A 160 -2.89 19.10 -1.60
C ILE A 160 -4.15 19.60 -0.89
N ARG A 161 -5.33 19.29 -1.40
CA ARG A 161 -6.59 19.64 -0.72
C ARG A 161 -6.68 18.95 0.64
N HIS A 162 -6.37 17.66 0.70
CA HIS A 162 -6.38 16.90 1.95
C HIS A 162 -5.41 17.49 2.98
N SER A 163 -4.22 17.89 2.56
CA SER A 163 -3.20 18.47 3.43
C SER A 163 -3.60 19.79 4.10
N LYS A 164 -4.67 20.43 3.63
CA LYS A 164 -5.21 21.69 4.17
C LYS A 164 -6.39 21.49 5.11
N LEU A 165 -6.86 20.26 5.29
CA LEU A 165 -7.92 19.96 6.23
C LEU A 165 -7.41 20.12 7.67
N PRO A 166 -8.26 20.63 8.58
CA PRO A 166 -7.89 20.81 9.99
C PRO A 166 -7.64 19.50 10.71
#